data_37e47312dce829be7292e484e7f52bf9
#
_entry.id   37e47312dce829be7292e484e7f52bf9
#
_cell.length_a   1.000
_cell.length_b   1.000
_cell.length_c   1.000
_cell.angle_alpha   90.00
_cell.angle_beta   90.00
_cell.angle_gamma   90.00
#
_symmetry.space_group_name_H-M   'P 1'
#
loop_
_entity.id
_entity.type
_entity.pdbx_description
1 polymer ?
#
loop_
_entity_poly.entity_id
_entity_poly.type
_entity_poly.pdbx_seq_one_letter_code
_entity_poly.pdbx_strand_id
1 'polypeptide(L)'
;VASGAGPIAGLWGAILVGFFAALFGGTPSQVSGPTGPITIVMAVIITDYAHDLRLAFTVVMLAGAIQILFGVLKLGRYIAYVPFSVVSGFMSGIGLIIIIIQLAPMIGFDTSKDGVVTALADFPDLVTDPVFHALALGLLALAISVFLPHRFRAYAPPALVALIMGTLAALFLLDGAPVLGDIPSGLPEAQIPKITSGELGGMLGSALILAILGSIDSLLTSLVADNVTRTHHNSDRELVGQGIGNMFAGFFGAI
;
A
#
# COMPACT_ATOMS: atom_id res chain seq x y z
N VAL A 1 -2.68 -8.53 1.29
CA VAL A 1 -2.67 -9.72 0.43
C VAL A 1 -1.48 -9.64 -0.53
N ALA A 2 -1.41 -8.63 -1.40
CA ALA A 2 -0.35 -8.50 -2.41
C ALA A 2 1.09 -8.45 -1.85
N SER A 3 1.28 -8.01 -0.60
CA SER A 3 2.59 -8.01 0.06
C SER A 3 3.00 -9.37 0.62
N GLY A 4 2.11 -10.36 0.65
CA GLY A 4 2.35 -11.65 1.31
C GLY A 4 2.16 -11.65 2.84
N ALA A 5 1.97 -10.49 3.48
CA ALA A 5 1.74 -10.38 4.94
C ALA A 5 0.31 -10.77 5.38
N GLY A 6 -0.57 -11.03 4.41
CA GLY A 6 -1.99 -11.32 4.68
C GLY A 6 -2.86 -10.06 4.81
N PRO A 7 -4.20 -10.24 4.79
CA PRO A 7 -5.14 -9.12 4.78
C PRO A 7 -5.17 -8.35 6.10
N ILE A 8 -4.95 -9.02 7.23
CA ILE A 8 -4.98 -8.41 8.56
C ILE A 8 -3.85 -7.40 8.76
N ALA A 9 -2.64 -7.70 8.24
CA ALA A 9 -1.50 -6.80 8.34
C ALA A 9 -1.75 -5.49 7.58
N GLY A 10 -2.37 -5.55 6.39
CA GLY A 10 -2.75 -4.36 5.64
C GLY A 10 -3.85 -3.56 6.32
N LEU A 11 -4.87 -4.23 6.92
CA LEU A 11 -5.95 -3.55 7.63
C LEU A 11 -5.42 -2.77 8.85
N TRP A 12 -4.61 -3.41 9.69
CA TRP A 12 -4.02 -2.74 10.84
C TRP A 12 -2.99 -1.69 10.44
N GLY A 13 -2.27 -1.90 9.32
CA GLY A 13 -1.40 -0.88 8.74
C GLY A 13 -2.18 0.38 8.39
N ALA A 14 -3.30 0.25 7.69
CA ALA A 14 -4.16 1.39 7.33
C ALA A 14 -4.70 2.11 8.57
N ILE A 15 -5.11 1.37 9.62
CA ILE A 15 -5.61 1.95 10.87
C ILE A 15 -4.50 2.70 11.62
N LEU A 16 -3.36 2.04 11.86
CA LEU A 16 -2.29 2.59 12.67
C LEU A 16 -1.56 3.73 11.97
N VAL A 17 -1.14 3.52 10.71
CA VAL A 17 -0.46 4.58 9.94
C VAL A 17 -1.40 5.76 9.74
N GLY A 18 -2.67 5.50 9.37
CA GLY A 18 -3.68 6.55 9.20
C GLY A 18 -3.90 7.36 10.48
N PHE A 19 -4.03 6.70 11.63
CA PHE A 19 -4.22 7.37 12.91
C PHE A 19 -3.01 8.23 13.31
N PHE A 20 -1.80 7.65 13.30
CA PHE A 20 -0.60 8.37 13.74
C PHE A 20 -0.18 9.46 12.75
N ALA A 21 -0.31 9.23 11.44
CA ALA A 21 -0.06 10.26 10.44
C ALA A 21 -1.05 11.41 10.53
N ALA A 22 -2.34 11.15 10.80
CA ALA A 22 -3.32 12.21 11.02
C ALA A 22 -3.02 13.03 12.29
N LEU A 23 -2.53 12.37 13.35
CA LEU A 23 -2.26 13.03 14.63
C LEU A 23 -0.95 13.84 14.62
N PHE A 24 0.11 13.29 14.03
CA PHE A 24 1.46 13.85 14.07
C PHE A 24 1.94 14.41 12.73
N GLY A 25 1.29 14.06 11.61
CA GLY A 25 1.66 14.48 10.27
C GLY A 25 1.49 15.96 9.99
N GLY A 26 1.96 16.39 8.85
CA GLY A 26 1.98 17.77 8.40
C GLY A 26 1.02 18.10 7.27
N THR A 27 0.20 17.13 6.80
CA THR A 27 -0.70 17.28 5.64
C THR A 27 -2.15 17.01 6.05
N PRO A 28 -2.93 18.04 6.42
CA PRO A 28 -4.28 17.87 6.96
C PRO A 28 -5.28 17.17 6.03
N SER A 29 -5.04 17.23 4.72
CA SER A 29 -5.94 16.70 3.68
C SER A 29 -5.52 15.32 3.14
N GLN A 30 -4.48 14.70 3.72
CA GLN A 30 -3.99 13.39 3.31
C GLN A 30 -4.50 12.29 4.25
N VAL A 31 -4.92 11.18 3.67
CA VAL A 31 -5.15 9.92 4.40
C VAL A 31 -4.00 8.98 4.08
N SER A 32 -3.32 8.52 5.12
CA SER A 32 -2.16 7.64 5.00
C SER A 32 -2.54 6.18 5.23
N GLY A 33 -1.84 5.27 4.57
CA GLY A 33 -2.05 3.84 4.66
C GLY A 33 -1.12 3.08 3.72
N PRO A 34 -1.24 1.75 3.62
CA PRO A 34 -0.44 0.95 2.69
C PRO A 34 -0.62 1.43 1.25
N THR A 35 0.49 1.66 0.56
CA THR A 35 0.48 2.11 -0.85
C THR A 35 1.00 1.02 -1.78
N GLY A 36 0.64 1.09 -3.07
CA GLY A 36 1.06 0.11 -4.06
C GLY A 36 2.57 -0.09 -4.13
N PRO A 37 3.38 0.97 -4.26
CA PRO A 37 4.84 0.85 -4.32
C PRO A 37 5.44 0.20 -3.07
N ILE A 38 4.97 0.60 -1.89
CA ILE A 38 5.44 0.03 -0.61
C ILE A 38 5.04 -1.45 -0.53
N THR A 39 3.84 -1.80 -0.99
CA THR A 39 3.36 -3.20 -1.01
C THR A 39 4.28 -4.11 -1.82
N ILE A 40 4.79 -3.64 -2.97
CA ILE A 40 5.72 -4.42 -3.81
C ILE A 40 7.05 -4.63 -3.11
N VAL A 41 7.63 -3.57 -2.54
CA VAL A 41 8.89 -3.67 -1.80
C VAL A 41 8.72 -4.57 -0.58
N MET A 42 7.58 -4.47 0.11
CA MET A 42 7.26 -5.36 1.22
C MET A 42 7.11 -6.83 0.80
N ALA A 43 6.59 -7.11 -0.39
CA ALA A 43 6.53 -8.49 -0.91
C ALA A 43 7.93 -9.11 -1.02
N VAL A 44 8.90 -8.35 -1.52
CA VAL A 44 10.31 -8.79 -1.59
C VAL A 44 10.86 -9.00 -0.17
N ILE A 45 10.69 -8.03 0.73
CA ILE A 45 11.18 -8.12 2.12
C ILE A 45 10.57 -9.34 2.85
N ILE A 46 9.26 -9.57 2.69
CA ILE A 46 8.59 -10.72 3.30
C ILE A 46 9.12 -12.04 2.72
N THR A 47 9.44 -12.08 1.44
CA THR A 47 10.04 -13.26 0.80
C THR A 47 11.46 -13.50 1.30
N ASP A 48 12.27 -12.47 1.42
CA ASP A 48 13.65 -12.55 1.93
C ASP A 48 13.68 -13.02 3.40
N TYR A 49 12.72 -12.58 4.20
CA TYR A 49 12.59 -12.95 5.62
C TYR A 49 11.45 -13.94 5.89
N ALA A 50 11.07 -14.77 4.90
CA ALA A 50 9.97 -15.74 5.03
C ALA A 50 10.18 -16.76 6.17
N HIS A 51 11.42 -17.01 6.58
CA HIS A 51 11.77 -17.88 7.70
C HIS A 51 11.40 -17.29 9.07
N ASP A 52 11.33 -15.96 9.20
CA ASP A 52 10.86 -15.27 10.43
C ASP A 52 10.27 -13.89 10.07
N LEU A 53 8.96 -13.82 9.98
CA LEU A 53 8.23 -12.58 9.64
C LEU A 53 8.48 -11.43 10.63
N ARG A 54 8.94 -11.71 11.85
CA ARG A 54 9.32 -10.68 12.82
C ARG A 54 10.47 -9.82 12.30
N LEU A 55 11.36 -10.38 11.50
CA LEU A 55 12.47 -9.63 10.87
C LEU A 55 11.89 -8.62 9.85
N ALA A 56 10.93 -9.04 9.02
CA ALA A 56 10.27 -8.15 8.07
C ALA A 56 9.55 -6.99 8.79
N PHE A 57 8.82 -7.26 9.87
CA PHE A 57 8.17 -6.20 10.66
C PHE A 57 9.19 -5.32 11.39
N THR A 58 10.34 -5.86 11.81
CA THR A 58 11.44 -5.05 12.35
C THR A 58 12.02 -4.12 11.29
N VAL A 59 12.10 -4.55 10.03
CA VAL A 59 12.49 -3.67 8.91
C VAL A 59 11.53 -2.50 8.75
N VAL A 60 10.21 -2.73 8.86
CA VAL A 60 9.20 -1.65 8.83
C VAL A 60 9.41 -0.66 9.99
N MET A 61 9.68 -1.17 11.20
CA MET A 61 9.99 -0.30 12.36
C MET A 61 11.25 0.54 12.13
N LEU A 62 12.30 -0.06 11.60
CA LEU A 62 13.55 0.64 11.27
C LEU A 62 13.31 1.69 10.18
N ALA A 63 12.50 1.37 9.16
CA ALA A 63 12.12 2.33 8.13
C ALA A 63 11.38 3.53 8.73
N GLY A 64 10.43 3.29 9.64
CA GLY A 64 9.75 4.34 10.38
C GLY A 64 10.70 5.22 11.18
N ALA A 65 11.67 4.61 11.88
CA ALA A 65 12.70 5.36 12.63
C ALA A 65 13.57 6.23 11.69
N ILE A 66 13.94 5.71 10.53
CA ILE A 66 14.70 6.47 9.51
C ILE A 66 13.85 7.63 8.96
N GLN A 67 12.54 7.43 8.72
CA GLN A 67 11.65 8.51 8.29
C GLN A 67 11.52 9.62 9.35
N ILE A 68 11.42 9.26 10.64
CA ILE A 68 11.48 10.25 11.72
C ILE A 68 12.79 11.02 11.68
N LEU A 69 13.91 10.33 11.50
CA LEU A 69 15.22 10.97 11.37
C LEU A 69 15.25 11.94 10.18
N PHE A 70 14.70 11.57 9.03
CA PHE A 70 14.60 12.46 7.86
C PHE A 70 13.78 13.73 8.19
N GLY A 71 12.66 13.59 8.89
CA GLY A 71 11.84 14.73 9.33
C GLY A 71 12.59 15.65 10.31
N VAL A 72 13.25 15.07 11.33
CA VAL A 72 14.04 15.81 12.32
C VAL A 72 15.23 16.53 11.68
N LEU A 73 15.90 15.90 10.73
CA LEU A 73 16.97 16.50 9.93
C LEU A 73 16.48 17.51 8.89
N LYS A 74 15.15 17.72 8.81
CA LYS A 74 14.50 18.65 7.87
C LYS A 74 14.78 18.33 6.40
N LEU A 75 14.85 17.05 6.07
CA LEU A 75 15.07 16.60 4.69
C LEU A 75 13.79 16.69 3.84
N GLY A 76 12.61 16.71 4.48
CA GLY A 76 11.32 16.82 3.79
C GLY A 76 11.19 18.07 2.92
N ARG A 77 11.80 19.18 3.34
CA ARG A 77 11.80 20.44 2.57
C ARG A 77 12.38 20.32 1.16
N TYR A 78 13.24 19.34 0.91
CA TYR A 78 13.85 19.14 -0.42
C TYR A 78 12.85 18.64 -1.48
N ILE A 79 11.69 18.16 -1.07
CA ILE A 79 10.62 17.76 -2.00
C ILE A 79 10.14 18.93 -2.87
N ALA A 80 10.22 20.17 -2.37
CA ALA A 80 9.87 21.36 -3.11
C ALA A 80 10.72 21.60 -4.38
N TYR A 81 11.88 20.97 -4.46
CA TYR A 81 12.77 21.04 -5.62
C TYR A 81 12.49 19.96 -6.67
N VAL A 82 11.58 19.01 -6.38
CA VAL A 82 11.24 17.94 -7.32
C VAL A 82 10.37 18.52 -8.45
N PRO A 83 10.82 18.46 -9.72
CA PRO A 83 10.04 18.96 -10.83
C PRO A 83 8.72 18.20 -11.01
N PHE A 84 7.67 18.89 -11.42
CA PHE A 84 6.35 18.28 -11.66
C PHE A 84 6.40 17.09 -12.64
N SER A 85 7.28 17.12 -13.63
CA SER A 85 7.47 16.02 -14.57
C SER A 85 7.93 14.72 -13.87
N VAL A 86 8.76 14.82 -12.83
CA VAL A 86 9.20 13.68 -12.03
C VAL A 86 8.03 13.13 -11.21
N VAL A 87 7.24 14.01 -10.58
CA VAL A 87 6.02 13.63 -9.83
C VAL A 87 5.04 12.90 -10.75
N SER A 88 4.75 13.49 -11.92
CA SER A 88 3.83 12.89 -12.88
C SER A 88 4.33 11.55 -13.42
N GLY A 89 5.62 11.46 -13.75
CA GLY A 89 6.25 10.20 -14.20
C GLY A 89 6.21 9.11 -13.15
N PHE A 90 6.51 9.45 -11.90
CA PHE A 90 6.46 8.53 -10.76
C PHE A 90 5.04 7.99 -10.54
N MET A 91 4.04 8.87 -10.46
CA MET A 91 2.63 8.48 -10.28
C MET A 91 2.11 7.62 -11.44
N SER A 92 2.46 7.97 -12.69
CA SER A 92 2.08 7.19 -13.87
C SER A 92 2.75 5.83 -13.89
N GLY A 93 4.03 5.77 -13.52
CA GLY A 93 4.79 4.51 -13.42
C GLY A 93 4.18 3.57 -12.37
N ILE A 94 3.86 4.09 -11.19
CA ILE A 94 3.17 3.35 -10.13
C ILE A 94 1.80 2.85 -10.62
N GLY A 95 1.01 3.72 -11.26
CA GLY A 95 -0.29 3.33 -11.79
C GLY A 95 -0.17 2.18 -12.79
N LEU A 96 0.81 2.22 -13.68
CA LEU A 96 1.07 1.13 -14.64
C LEU A 96 1.49 -0.17 -13.95
N ILE A 97 2.38 -0.10 -12.96
CA ILE A 97 2.81 -1.25 -12.16
C ILE A 97 1.60 -1.91 -11.47
N ILE A 98 0.73 -1.11 -10.84
CA ILE A 98 -0.47 -1.61 -10.17
C ILE A 98 -1.41 -2.29 -11.18
N ILE A 99 -1.65 -1.67 -12.33
CA ILE A 99 -2.48 -2.28 -13.39
C ILE A 99 -1.93 -3.66 -13.77
N ILE A 100 -0.64 -3.76 -14.06
CA ILE A 100 -0.02 -5.03 -14.48
C ILE A 100 -0.15 -6.10 -13.39
N ILE A 101 0.15 -5.77 -12.13
CA ILE A 101 0.08 -6.73 -11.03
C ILE A 101 -1.36 -7.17 -10.76
N GLN A 102 -2.34 -6.31 -11.00
CA GLN A 102 -3.75 -6.62 -10.77
C GLN A 102 -4.43 -7.37 -11.93
N LEU A 103 -3.74 -7.60 -13.06
CA LEU A 103 -4.30 -8.38 -14.16
C LEU A 103 -4.59 -9.83 -13.75
N ALA A 104 -3.68 -10.50 -13.05
CA ALA A 104 -3.87 -11.87 -12.59
C ALA A 104 -5.04 -12.01 -11.58
N PRO A 105 -5.14 -11.21 -10.51
CA PRO A 105 -6.32 -11.21 -9.63
C PRO A 105 -7.64 -10.91 -10.33
N MET A 106 -7.62 -10.05 -11.34
CA MET A 106 -8.83 -9.72 -12.12
C MET A 106 -9.42 -10.95 -12.85
N ILE A 107 -8.58 -11.88 -13.26
CA ILE A 107 -8.99 -13.13 -13.93
C ILE A 107 -9.05 -14.34 -12.99
N GLY A 108 -8.84 -14.12 -11.67
CA GLY A 108 -9.05 -15.11 -10.61
C GLY A 108 -7.83 -15.88 -10.16
N PHE A 109 -6.63 -15.40 -10.48
CA PHE A 109 -5.36 -15.99 -10.03
C PHE A 109 -4.71 -15.15 -8.95
N ASP A 110 -3.81 -15.74 -8.18
CA ASP A 110 -3.04 -15.03 -7.18
C ASP A 110 -2.11 -13.99 -7.82
N THR A 111 -1.86 -12.91 -7.09
CA THR A 111 -0.88 -11.90 -7.51
C THR A 111 0.49 -12.53 -7.62
N SER A 112 1.19 -12.30 -8.73
CA SER A 112 2.59 -12.71 -8.88
C SER A 112 3.45 -12.10 -7.77
N LYS A 113 4.17 -12.94 -7.04
CA LYS A 113 5.05 -12.53 -5.93
C LYS A 113 6.42 -12.04 -6.43
N ASP A 114 6.76 -12.40 -7.67
CA ASP A 114 8.10 -12.17 -8.26
C ASP A 114 8.19 -10.84 -9.06
N GLY A 115 7.17 -10.00 -8.94
CA GLY A 115 7.18 -8.65 -9.51
C GLY A 115 6.52 -8.52 -10.88
N VAL A 116 6.69 -7.32 -11.47
CA VAL A 116 5.97 -6.88 -12.69
C VAL A 116 6.37 -7.70 -13.92
N VAL A 117 7.66 -8.05 -14.04
CA VAL A 117 8.18 -8.78 -15.21
C VAL A 117 7.60 -10.19 -15.26
N THR A 118 7.56 -10.87 -14.12
CA THR A 118 6.96 -12.20 -14.01
C THR A 118 5.45 -12.15 -14.22
N ALA A 119 4.78 -11.15 -13.66
CA ALA A 119 3.34 -10.96 -13.89
C ALA A 119 2.98 -10.80 -15.38
N LEU A 120 3.83 -10.09 -16.14
CA LEU A 120 3.65 -9.94 -17.59
C LEU A 120 4.00 -11.23 -18.37
N ALA A 121 5.03 -11.95 -17.93
CA ALA A 121 5.44 -13.18 -18.58
C ALA A 121 4.40 -14.30 -18.41
N ASP A 122 3.79 -14.40 -17.23
CA ASP A 122 2.80 -15.42 -16.89
C ASP A 122 1.40 -15.10 -17.44
N PHE A 123 1.13 -13.82 -17.72
CA PHE A 123 -0.21 -13.37 -18.12
C PHE A 123 -0.79 -14.07 -19.37
N PRO A 124 -0.02 -14.32 -20.46
CA PRO A 124 -0.55 -15.04 -21.62
C PRO A 124 -1.08 -16.44 -21.29
N ASP A 125 -0.42 -17.15 -20.37
CA ASP A 125 -0.83 -18.49 -19.95
C ASP A 125 -2.09 -18.43 -19.06
N LEU A 126 -2.19 -17.43 -18.20
CA LEU A 126 -3.32 -17.22 -17.31
C LEU A 126 -4.62 -16.83 -18.05
N VAL A 127 -4.52 -16.11 -19.15
CA VAL A 127 -5.67 -15.70 -19.98
C VAL A 127 -6.34 -16.86 -20.68
N THR A 128 -5.65 -17.99 -20.85
CA THR A 128 -6.22 -19.16 -21.55
C THR A 128 -7.33 -19.86 -20.77
N ASP A 129 -7.33 -19.75 -19.44
CA ASP A 129 -8.33 -20.37 -18.56
C ASP A 129 -8.78 -19.43 -17.41
N PRO A 130 -9.46 -18.32 -17.73
CA PRO A 130 -9.86 -17.34 -16.74
C PRO A 130 -10.98 -17.86 -15.85
N VAL A 131 -10.94 -17.56 -14.56
CA VAL A 131 -12.04 -17.82 -13.64
C VAL A 131 -13.17 -16.82 -13.92
N PHE A 132 -14.23 -17.28 -14.59
CA PHE A 132 -15.33 -16.42 -15.07
C PHE A 132 -15.92 -15.52 -13.96
N HIS A 133 -16.13 -16.07 -12.76
CA HIS A 133 -16.71 -15.32 -11.63
C HIS A 133 -15.79 -14.16 -11.18
N ALA A 134 -14.49 -14.37 -11.14
CA ALA A 134 -13.52 -13.32 -10.80
C ALA A 134 -13.48 -12.23 -11.87
N LEU A 135 -13.43 -12.63 -13.14
CA LEU A 135 -13.45 -11.70 -14.27
C LEU A 135 -14.72 -10.86 -14.28
N ALA A 136 -15.89 -11.49 -14.06
CA ALA A 136 -17.18 -10.79 -14.01
C ALA A 136 -17.20 -9.75 -12.86
N LEU A 137 -16.70 -10.10 -11.67
CA LEU A 137 -16.59 -9.18 -10.54
C LEU A 137 -15.60 -8.05 -10.81
N GLY A 138 -14.44 -8.36 -11.40
CA GLY A 138 -13.43 -7.37 -11.77
C GLY A 138 -13.97 -6.36 -12.79
N LEU A 139 -14.65 -6.84 -13.83
CA LEU A 139 -15.29 -5.99 -14.84
C LEU A 139 -16.44 -5.16 -14.25
N LEU A 140 -17.24 -5.74 -13.35
CA LEU A 140 -18.30 -5.02 -12.63
C LEU A 140 -17.70 -3.87 -11.79
N ALA A 141 -16.65 -4.15 -11.02
CA ALA A 141 -15.97 -3.15 -10.20
C ALA A 141 -15.37 -2.04 -11.06
N LEU A 142 -14.75 -2.38 -12.17
CA LEU A 142 -14.20 -1.43 -13.14
C LEU A 142 -15.31 -0.57 -13.76
N ALA A 143 -16.39 -1.20 -14.20
CA ALA A 143 -17.53 -0.50 -14.78
C ALA A 143 -18.16 0.50 -13.79
N ILE A 144 -18.35 0.10 -12.53
CA ILE A 144 -18.83 1.00 -11.48
C ILE A 144 -17.85 2.16 -11.27
N SER A 145 -16.56 1.87 -11.19
CA SER A 145 -15.53 2.90 -10.95
C SER A 145 -15.48 3.96 -12.06
N VAL A 146 -15.69 3.55 -13.32
CA VAL A 146 -15.63 4.43 -14.49
C VAL A 146 -16.99 5.11 -14.75
N PHE A 147 -18.08 4.37 -14.74
CA PHE A 147 -19.38 4.84 -15.20
C PHE A 147 -20.30 5.34 -14.09
N LEU A 148 -19.89 5.30 -12.80
CA LEU A 148 -20.73 5.83 -11.72
C LEU A 148 -21.07 7.30 -11.99
N PRO A 149 -22.38 7.67 -12.03
CA PRO A 149 -22.79 9.05 -12.31
C PRO A 149 -22.24 10.04 -11.30
N HIS A 150 -21.90 11.24 -11.76
CA HIS A 150 -21.29 12.30 -10.93
C HIS A 150 -22.15 12.64 -9.69
N ARG A 151 -23.46 12.47 -9.78
CA ARG A 151 -24.41 12.70 -8.66
C ARG A 151 -24.14 11.75 -7.49
N PHE A 152 -23.77 10.51 -7.76
CA PHE A 152 -23.49 9.52 -6.71
C PHE A 152 -22.07 9.65 -6.17
N ARG A 153 -21.10 10.13 -6.94
CA ARG A 153 -19.73 10.37 -6.50
C ARG A 153 -19.65 11.41 -5.38
N ALA A 154 -20.62 12.31 -5.27
CA ALA A 154 -20.70 13.30 -4.20
C ALA A 154 -21.06 12.66 -2.83
N TYR A 155 -21.73 11.51 -2.82
CA TYR A 155 -22.17 10.82 -1.61
C TYR A 155 -21.27 9.65 -1.22
N ALA A 156 -20.70 8.95 -2.20
CA ALA A 156 -19.85 7.80 -1.95
C ALA A 156 -18.72 7.69 -2.99
N PRO A 157 -17.48 7.41 -2.56
CA PRO A 157 -16.37 7.14 -3.48
C PRO A 157 -16.70 5.95 -4.40
N PRO A 158 -16.38 6.02 -5.70
CA PRO A 158 -16.66 4.93 -6.64
C PRO A 158 -16.09 3.58 -6.20
N ALA A 159 -14.89 3.57 -5.60
CA ALA A 159 -14.26 2.36 -5.09
C ALA A 159 -15.07 1.70 -3.96
N LEU A 160 -15.69 2.49 -3.07
CA LEU A 160 -16.54 1.95 -2.01
C LEU A 160 -17.82 1.36 -2.57
N VAL A 161 -18.43 2.02 -3.56
CA VAL A 161 -19.62 1.49 -4.25
C VAL A 161 -19.29 0.20 -4.98
N ALA A 162 -18.14 0.15 -5.68
CA ALA A 162 -17.68 -1.04 -6.38
C ALA A 162 -17.42 -2.20 -5.40
N LEU A 163 -16.83 -1.92 -4.24
CA LEU A 163 -16.61 -2.92 -3.19
C LEU A 163 -17.93 -3.51 -2.68
N ILE A 164 -18.88 -2.65 -2.31
CA ILE A 164 -20.18 -3.10 -1.79
C ILE A 164 -20.94 -3.90 -2.86
N MET A 165 -21.05 -3.35 -4.06
CA MET A 165 -21.79 -4.01 -5.15
C MET A 165 -21.10 -5.30 -5.60
N GLY A 166 -19.78 -5.33 -5.65
CA GLY A 166 -19.02 -6.54 -5.95
C GLY A 166 -19.21 -7.62 -4.89
N THR A 167 -19.18 -7.25 -3.61
CA THR A 167 -19.45 -8.19 -2.51
C THR A 167 -20.87 -8.73 -2.56
N LEU A 168 -21.87 -7.89 -2.80
CA LEU A 168 -23.25 -8.34 -2.94
C LEU A 168 -23.43 -9.25 -4.17
N ALA A 169 -22.79 -8.92 -5.29
CA ALA A 169 -22.83 -9.78 -6.48
C ALA A 169 -22.15 -11.14 -6.23
N ALA A 170 -21.02 -11.18 -5.52
CA ALA A 170 -20.35 -12.40 -5.14
C ALA A 170 -21.24 -13.28 -4.22
N LEU A 171 -21.93 -12.66 -3.25
CA LEU A 171 -22.76 -13.39 -2.29
C LEU A 171 -24.06 -13.92 -2.86
N PHE A 172 -24.68 -13.21 -3.81
CA PHE A 172 -26.04 -13.52 -4.26
C PHE A 172 -26.15 -13.99 -5.71
N LEU A 173 -25.14 -13.73 -6.55
CA LEU A 173 -25.22 -13.97 -7.99
C LEU A 173 -24.11 -14.90 -8.53
N LEU A 174 -22.97 -14.99 -7.84
CA LEU A 174 -21.78 -15.66 -8.36
C LEU A 174 -21.22 -16.66 -7.33
N ASP A 175 -21.91 -17.77 -7.14
CA ASP A 175 -21.45 -18.85 -6.29
C ASP A 175 -20.08 -19.38 -6.76
N GLY A 176 -19.11 -19.49 -5.84
CA GLY A 176 -17.77 -19.95 -6.16
C GLY A 176 -16.79 -18.86 -6.60
N ALA A 177 -17.15 -17.58 -6.44
CA ALA A 177 -16.20 -16.49 -6.63
C ALA A 177 -15.04 -16.59 -5.64
N PRO A 178 -13.78 -16.29 -6.04
CA PRO A 178 -12.66 -16.27 -5.13
C PRO A 178 -12.89 -15.28 -3.98
N VAL A 179 -12.69 -15.74 -2.74
CA VAL A 179 -12.84 -14.92 -1.53
C VAL A 179 -11.51 -14.81 -0.80
N LEU A 180 -11.35 -13.74 -0.04
CA LEU A 180 -10.14 -13.53 0.78
C LEU A 180 -9.98 -14.53 1.93
N GLY A 181 -11.01 -15.36 2.18
CA GLY A 181 -11.07 -16.25 3.33
C GLY A 181 -11.42 -15.53 4.62
N ASP A 182 -11.23 -16.23 5.75
CA ASP A 182 -11.52 -15.66 7.06
C ASP A 182 -10.51 -14.56 7.40
N ILE A 183 -11.01 -13.36 7.68
CA ILE A 183 -10.21 -12.28 8.22
C ILE A 183 -10.16 -12.47 9.73
N PRO A 184 -8.98 -12.76 10.33
CA PRO A 184 -8.87 -12.94 11.76
C PRO A 184 -9.44 -11.74 12.52
N SER A 185 -10.30 -12.01 13.49
CA SER A 185 -10.87 -11.01 14.39
C SER A 185 -10.00 -10.87 15.62
N GLY A 186 -9.73 -9.65 16.07
CA GLY A 186 -8.98 -9.38 17.29
C GLY A 186 -8.03 -8.20 17.16
N LEU A 187 -7.43 -7.84 18.29
CA LEU A 187 -6.35 -6.84 18.31
C LEU A 187 -5.06 -7.47 17.79
N PRO A 188 -4.22 -6.72 17.09
CA PRO A 188 -2.94 -7.22 16.63
C PRO A 188 -2.02 -7.49 17.81
N GLU A 189 -1.27 -8.59 17.73
CA GLU A 189 -0.29 -8.93 18.75
C GLU A 189 0.98 -8.09 18.57
N ALA A 190 1.53 -7.61 19.69
CA ALA A 190 2.78 -6.88 19.68
C ALA A 190 3.94 -7.79 19.23
N GLN A 191 4.64 -7.37 18.21
CA GLN A 191 5.82 -8.05 17.70
C GLN A 191 7.08 -7.43 18.32
N ILE A 192 7.77 -8.20 19.16
CA ILE A 192 9.04 -7.72 19.72
C ILE A 192 10.08 -7.65 18.57
N PRO A 193 10.74 -6.50 18.37
CA PRO A 193 11.76 -6.37 17.33
C PRO A 193 12.83 -7.43 17.48
N LYS A 194 13.15 -8.11 16.39
CA LYS A 194 14.22 -9.10 16.35
C LYS A 194 15.35 -8.58 15.46
N ILE A 195 16.53 -8.44 16.04
CA ILE A 195 17.72 -8.01 15.32
C ILE A 195 18.74 -9.14 15.40
N THR A 196 19.11 -9.68 14.25
CA THR A 196 20.16 -10.71 14.14
C THR A 196 21.42 -10.05 13.59
N SER A 197 22.52 -10.18 14.31
CA SER A 197 23.78 -9.50 13.95
C SER A 197 24.28 -9.85 12.54
N GLY A 198 24.01 -11.06 12.05
CA GLY A 198 24.34 -11.50 10.68
C GLY A 198 23.49 -10.85 9.59
N GLU A 199 22.28 -10.40 9.90
CA GLU A 199 21.30 -9.86 8.92
C GLU A 199 21.15 -8.34 9.02
N LEU A 200 21.76 -7.71 10.02
CA LEU A 200 21.60 -6.28 10.32
C LEU A 200 21.89 -5.39 9.11
N GLY A 201 22.92 -5.70 8.33
CA GLY A 201 23.27 -4.94 7.12
C GLY A 201 22.16 -5.00 6.05
N GLY A 202 21.60 -6.19 5.80
CA GLY A 202 20.47 -6.38 4.89
C GLY A 202 19.21 -5.67 5.39
N MET A 203 18.88 -5.82 6.69
CA MET A 203 17.72 -5.16 7.30
C MET A 203 17.81 -3.63 7.21
N LEU A 204 18.98 -3.04 7.48
CA LEU A 204 19.18 -1.60 7.35
C LEU A 204 19.07 -1.14 5.89
N GLY A 205 19.58 -1.92 4.94
CA GLY A 205 19.45 -1.65 3.51
C GLY A 205 17.98 -1.63 3.07
N SER A 206 17.23 -2.66 3.41
CA SER A 206 15.79 -2.77 3.12
C SER A 206 14.98 -1.67 3.82
N ALA A 207 15.31 -1.36 5.08
CA ALA A 207 14.67 -0.28 5.83
C ALA A 207 14.93 1.09 5.22
N LEU A 208 16.14 1.34 4.72
CA LEU A 208 16.48 2.59 4.05
C LEU A 208 15.71 2.74 2.73
N ILE A 209 15.61 1.68 1.94
CA ILE A 209 14.82 1.67 0.70
C ILE A 209 13.36 1.99 1.01
N LEU A 210 12.74 1.32 1.99
CA LEU A 210 11.38 1.58 2.44
C LEU A 210 11.20 3.01 2.92
N ALA A 211 12.13 3.52 3.74
CA ALA A 211 12.06 4.87 4.28
C ALA A 211 12.14 5.92 3.17
N ILE A 212 13.05 5.76 2.20
CA ILE A 212 13.19 6.68 1.08
C ILE A 212 11.93 6.63 0.21
N LEU A 213 11.50 5.43 -0.19
CA LEU A 213 10.34 5.26 -1.07
C LEU A 213 9.07 5.78 -0.40
N GLY A 214 8.81 5.42 0.85
CA GLY A 214 7.66 5.89 1.60
C GLY A 214 7.69 7.40 1.85
N SER A 215 8.87 8.00 2.05
CA SER A 215 9.02 9.44 2.17
C SER A 215 8.70 10.16 0.87
N ILE A 216 9.19 9.66 -0.25
CA ILE A 216 8.90 10.22 -1.58
C ILE A 216 7.41 10.11 -1.86
N ASP A 217 6.81 8.94 -1.70
CA ASP A 217 5.40 8.69 -1.97
C ASP A 217 4.48 9.60 -1.15
N SER A 218 4.71 9.69 0.17
CA SER A 218 3.94 10.55 1.06
C SER A 218 4.08 12.03 0.71
N LEU A 219 5.30 12.51 0.49
CA LEU A 219 5.53 13.92 0.19
C LEU A 219 5.03 14.32 -1.20
N LEU A 220 5.11 13.43 -2.21
CA LEU A 220 4.51 13.68 -3.51
C LEU A 220 2.99 13.76 -3.42
N THR A 221 2.37 12.89 -2.62
CA THR A 221 0.93 12.93 -2.35
C THR A 221 0.55 14.23 -1.62
N SER A 222 1.37 14.69 -0.68
CA SER A 222 1.19 15.98 0.00
C SER A 222 1.23 17.15 -0.96
N LEU A 223 2.16 17.15 -1.93
CA LEU A 223 2.21 18.18 -2.98
C LEU A 223 0.95 18.18 -3.86
N VAL A 224 0.44 17.00 -4.22
CA VAL A 224 -0.82 16.89 -4.97
C VAL A 224 -1.98 17.43 -4.14
N ALA A 225 -2.05 17.05 -2.86
CA ALA A 225 -3.07 17.54 -1.93
C ALA A 225 -3.05 19.06 -1.81
N ASP A 226 -1.90 19.69 -1.68
CA ASP A 226 -1.74 21.13 -1.62
C ASP A 226 -2.26 21.81 -2.89
N ASN A 227 -1.96 21.26 -4.05
CA ASN A 227 -2.43 21.80 -5.33
C ASN A 227 -3.97 21.76 -5.45
N VAL A 228 -4.60 20.69 -4.94
CA VAL A 228 -6.06 20.52 -4.98
C VAL A 228 -6.76 21.39 -3.95
N THR A 229 -6.23 21.44 -2.72
CA THR A 229 -6.86 22.14 -1.59
C THR A 229 -6.40 23.58 -1.43
N ARG A 230 -5.36 24.00 -2.18
CA ARG A 230 -4.69 25.30 -2.06
C ARG A 230 -4.17 25.57 -0.65
N THR A 231 -3.65 24.53 -0.01
CA THR A 231 -3.00 24.58 1.30
C THR A 231 -1.50 24.42 1.16
N HIS A 232 -0.80 24.49 2.28
CA HIS A 232 0.64 24.23 2.34
C HIS A 232 0.88 23.21 3.45
N HIS A 233 1.41 22.05 3.12
CA HIS A 233 1.78 21.04 4.07
C HIS A 233 3.14 21.35 4.73
N ASN A 234 3.40 20.72 5.85
CA ASN A 234 4.72 20.72 6.48
C ASN A 234 5.41 19.38 6.22
N SER A 235 6.29 19.36 5.22
CA SER A 235 6.97 18.15 4.74
C SER A 235 7.77 17.44 5.84
N ASP A 236 8.47 18.20 6.72
CA ASP A 236 9.29 17.60 7.77
C ASP A 236 8.42 16.94 8.84
N ARG A 237 7.32 17.61 9.22
CA ARG A 237 6.34 17.07 10.15
C ARG A 237 5.60 15.86 9.56
N GLU A 238 5.33 15.89 8.25
CA GLU A 238 4.71 14.75 7.55
C GLU A 238 5.58 13.51 7.67
N LEU A 239 6.89 13.61 7.41
CA LEU A 239 7.82 12.50 7.57
C LEU A 239 7.86 11.95 9.00
N VAL A 240 7.79 12.82 10.00
CA VAL A 240 7.73 12.38 11.41
C VAL A 240 6.44 11.60 11.67
N GLY A 241 5.30 12.11 11.22
CA GLY A 241 4.00 11.45 11.41
C GLY A 241 3.92 10.08 10.73
N GLN A 242 4.38 10.01 9.47
CA GLN A 242 4.47 8.75 8.72
C GLN A 242 5.42 7.76 9.39
N GLY A 243 6.59 8.24 9.84
CA GLY A 243 7.58 7.41 10.53
C GLY A 243 7.05 6.83 11.84
N ILE A 244 6.34 7.62 12.64
CA ILE A 244 5.67 7.14 13.86
C ILE A 244 4.64 6.08 13.50
N GLY A 245 3.80 6.34 12.49
CA GLY A 245 2.80 5.39 12.00
C GLY A 245 3.42 4.05 11.60
N ASN A 246 4.49 4.09 10.81
CA ASN A 246 5.21 2.88 10.36
C ASN A 246 5.90 2.13 11.51
N MET A 247 6.44 2.85 12.51
CA MET A 247 6.98 2.18 13.70
C MET A 247 5.90 1.41 14.47
N PHE A 248 4.75 2.03 14.69
CA PHE A 248 3.63 1.36 15.35
C PHE A 248 3.05 0.24 14.49
N ALA A 249 2.93 0.42 13.17
CA ALA A 249 2.50 -0.64 12.27
C ALA A 249 3.43 -1.86 12.38
N GLY A 250 4.74 -1.67 12.23
CA GLY A 250 5.71 -2.76 12.37
C GLY A 250 5.67 -3.42 13.75
N PHE A 251 5.51 -2.63 14.83
CA PHE A 251 5.41 -3.16 16.19
C PHE A 251 4.17 -4.06 16.38
N PHE A 252 3.08 -3.81 15.66
CA PHE A 252 1.87 -4.62 15.71
C PHE A 252 1.76 -5.60 14.52
N GLY A 253 2.84 -5.94 13.86
CA GLY A 253 2.83 -6.91 12.76
C GLY A 253 2.02 -6.45 11.54
N ALA A 254 1.96 -5.15 11.32
CA ALA A 254 1.25 -4.49 10.23
C ALA A 254 2.22 -3.77 9.27
N ILE A 255 1.72 -3.40 8.11
CA ILE A 255 2.50 -2.75 7.04
C ILE A 255 1.72 -1.61 6.39
#